data_9a8d26ddfb14d98f512efe9d6379be6d
#
_entry.id   9a8d26ddfb14d98f512efe9d6379be6d
#
_cell.length_a   1.000
_cell.length_b   1.000
_cell.length_c   1.000
_cell.angle_alpha   90.00
_cell.angle_beta   90.00
_cell.angle_gamma   90.00
#
_symmetry.space_group_name_H-M   'P 1'
#
loop_
_entity.id
_entity.type
_entity.pdbx_description
1 polymer ?
#
loop_
_entity_poly.entity_id
_entity_poly.type
_entity_poly.pdbx_seq_one_letter_code
_entity_poly.pdbx_strand_id
1 'polypeptide(L)'
;MKSLIIAAATAVSLAAAASAQQTAQATDEGIGEVATTTVEMTFVTPTEADFLASRLMGTNLHNGQEENVGEIADLIIRNGSELTGVVVSVGGFLGMGERYVVVDPKTITLMADADGEGWTATANTTRESLEHAPAFEYEGALAK
;
A
#
# COMPACT_ATOMS: atom_id res chain seq x y z
N MET A 1 72.51 30.13 -20.52
CA MET A 1 72.86 30.18 -21.94
C MET A 1 71.63 29.77 -22.72
N LYS A 2 71.03 30.77 -23.37
CA LYS A 2 70.68 30.77 -24.78
C LYS A 2 69.77 29.62 -25.20
N SER A 3 68.71 29.74 -25.89
CA SER A 3 68.02 30.72 -26.74
C SER A 3 66.61 30.19 -26.97
N LEU A 4 65.60 30.96 -26.87
CA LEU A 4 64.82 31.59 -27.93
C LEU A 4 64.67 30.76 -29.20
N ILE A 5 63.48 30.42 -29.60
CA ILE A 5 62.88 30.72 -30.90
C ILE A 5 61.36 30.48 -30.86
N ILE A 6 60.65 31.48 -31.18
CA ILE A 6 59.31 31.75 -31.61
C ILE A 6 58.97 30.94 -32.88
N ALA A 7 57.76 30.42 -32.93
CA ALA A 7 57.03 30.31 -34.18
C ALA A 7 55.54 30.31 -33.91
N ALA A 8 54.92 31.36 -34.34
CA ALA A 8 53.47 31.54 -34.46
C ALA A 8 52.98 30.88 -35.77
N ALA A 9 51.87 30.23 -35.72
CA ALA A 9 50.98 30.04 -36.86
C ALA A 9 49.57 29.80 -36.33
N THR A 10 48.78 30.76 -36.28
CA THR A 10 47.62 31.13 -37.11
C THR A 10 46.87 29.96 -37.72
N ALA A 11 45.65 29.90 -37.42
CA ALA A 11 44.50 29.82 -38.29
C ALA A 11 43.45 28.86 -37.79
N VAL A 12 42.42 29.40 -37.73
CA VAL A 12 41.11 29.41 -38.39
C VAL A 12 40.03 28.73 -37.60
N SER A 13 39.28 29.59 -37.01
CA SER A 13 37.88 29.42 -36.61
C SER A 13 37.03 28.79 -37.69
N LEU A 14 36.33 27.71 -37.35
CA LEU A 14 35.09 27.41 -38.01
C LEU A 14 34.00 27.25 -36.97
N ALA A 15 33.30 28.32 -36.71
CA ALA A 15 32.06 28.36 -35.98
C ALA A 15 30.99 27.71 -36.84
N ALA A 16 30.62 26.49 -36.51
CA ALA A 16 29.37 25.92 -36.98
C ALA A 16 28.28 26.33 -35.98
N ALA A 17 27.58 27.42 -36.33
CA ALA A 17 26.32 27.75 -35.70
C ALA A 17 25.29 26.70 -36.07
N ALA A 18 25.04 25.80 -35.17
CA ALA A 18 23.82 24.96 -35.20
C ALA A 18 22.67 25.84 -34.77
N SER A 19 21.92 26.30 -35.73
CA SER A 19 20.64 26.96 -35.51
C SER A 19 19.68 25.99 -34.85
N ALA A 20 19.42 26.22 -33.60
CA ALA A 20 18.28 25.60 -32.92
C ALA A 20 17.01 26.18 -33.55
N GLN A 21 16.38 25.41 -34.41
CA GLN A 21 15.02 25.68 -34.84
C GLN A 21 14.08 25.36 -33.67
N GLN A 22 13.72 26.43 -33.02
CA GLN A 22 12.64 26.43 -32.04
C GLN A 22 11.33 26.34 -32.81
N THR A 23 10.87 25.16 -33.05
CA THR A 23 9.50 24.92 -33.52
C THR A 23 8.59 25.26 -32.35
N ALA A 24 7.91 26.42 -32.51
CA ALA A 24 6.77 26.72 -31.65
C ALA A 24 5.71 25.67 -31.91
N GLN A 25 5.53 24.77 -30.98
CA GLN A 25 4.40 23.85 -30.97
C GLN A 25 3.22 24.54 -30.33
N ALA A 26 2.16 24.56 -31.10
CA ALA A 26 0.86 24.97 -30.67
C ALA A 26 0.44 24.22 -29.40
N THR A 27 -0.06 24.94 -28.46
CA THR A 27 -0.80 24.48 -27.31
C THR A 27 -2.03 23.74 -27.82
N ASP A 28 -1.96 22.41 -27.82
CA ASP A 28 -3.13 21.56 -27.83
C ASP A 28 -3.45 21.28 -26.35
N GLU A 29 -4.45 21.97 -25.84
CA GLU A 29 -5.07 21.66 -24.54
C GLU A 29 -5.90 20.39 -24.71
N GLY A 30 -5.25 19.27 -24.61
CA GLY A 30 -5.92 17.99 -24.70
C GLY A 30 -5.31 16.96 -23.76
N ILE A 31 -6.05 16.73 -22.64
CA ILE A 31 -5.91 15.53 -21.79
C ILE A 31 -4.49 15.26 -21.29
N GLY A 32 -4.32 15.51 -19.98
CA GLY A 32 -3.08 15.25 -19.27
C GLY A 32 -2.46 13.91 -19.67
N GLU A 33 -1.22 14.03 -20.10
CA GLU A 33 -0.33 12.90 -20.34
C GLU A 33 -0.22 12.11 -19.05
N VAL A 34 -0.96 11.02 -18.98
CA VAL A 34 -0.77 10.04 -17.91
C VAL A 34 0.64 9.50 -18.13
N ALA A 35 1.59 9.97 -17.34
CA ALA A 35 2.91 9.39 -17.34
C ALA A 35 2.76 7.89 -17.05
N THR A 36 2.75 7.08 -18.09
CA THR A 36 2.71 5.63 -17.97
C THR A 36 4.07 5.20 -17.48
N THR A 37 4.27 5.24 -16.17
CA THR A 37 5.42 4.59 -15.56
C THR A 37 5.21 3.10 -15.77
N THR A 38 5.88 2.53 -16.73
CA THR A 38 5.88 1.08 -16.95
C THR A 38 6.66 0.46 -15.79
N VAL A 39 5.94 -0.06 -14.80
CA VAL A 39 6.53 -0.85 -13.73
C VAL A 39 6.68 -2.27 -14.25
N GLU A 40 7.91 -2.77 -14.24
CA GLU A 40 8.20 -4.15 -14.63
C GLU A 40 7.61 -5.11 -13.59
N MET A 41 6.90 -6.12 -14.06
CA MET A 41 6.28 -7.12 -13.19
C MET A 41 7.35 -8.03 -12.58
N THR A 42 7.34 -8.15 -11.26
CA THR A 42 8.21 -9.06 -10.52
C THR A 42 7.37 -10.17 -9.90
N PHE A 43 7.87 -11.40 -9.99
CA PHE A 43 7.22 -12.56 -9.40
C PHE A 43 7.81 -12.85 -8.02
N VAL A 44 6.95 -13.21 -7.07
CA VAL A 44 7.32 -13.60 -5.71
C VAL A 44 6.85 -15.02 -5.43
N THR A 45 7.59 -15.74 -4.59
CA THR A 45 7.20 -17.06 -4.11
C THR A 45 6.68 -16.92 -2.69
N PRO A 46 5.41 -17.29 -2.42
CA PRO A 46 4.88 -17.30 -1.07
C PRO A 46 5.64 -18.26 -0.16
N THR A 47 5.66 -17.94 1.12
CA THR A 47 6.28 -18.73 2.20
C THR A 47 5.22 -19.20 3.19
N GLU A 48 5.60 -20.07 4.13
CA GLU A 48 4.69 -20.54 5.18
C GLU A 48 4.25 -19.43 6.16
N ALA A 49 4.95 -18.30 6.16
CA ALA A 49 4.58 -17.13 6.97
C ALA A 49 3.53 -16.23 6.29
N ASP A 50 3.24 -16.48 5.01
CA ASP A 50 2.28 -15.70 4.25
C ASP A 50 0.87 -16.28 4.39
N PHE A 51 -0.13 -15.42 4.39
CA PHE A 51 -1.53 -15.82 4.47
C PHE A 51 -2.38 -15.09 3.43
N LEU A 52 -3.44 -15.73 3.02
CA LEU A 52 -4.37 -15.17 2.06
C LEU A 52 -5.38 -14.26 2.76
N ALA A 53 -5.54 -13.04 2.27
CA ALA A 53 -6.53 -12.09 2.78
C ALA A 53 -7.95 -12.66 2.78
N SER A 54 -8.29 -13.46 1.77
CA SER A 54 -9.59 -14.13 1.66
C SER A 54 -9.85 -15.14 2.77
N ARG A 55 -8.79 -15.70 3.38
CA ARG A 55 -8.92 -16.60 4.52
C ARG A 55 -9.00 -15.89 5.85
N LEU A 56 -8.53 -14.65 5.92
CA LEU A 56 -8.65 -13.83 7.13
C LEU A 56 -10.04 -13.23 7.29
N MET A 57 -10.66 -12.85 6.19
CA MET A 57 -12.03 -12.34 6.24
C MET A 57 -12.98 -13.44 6.72
N GLY A 58 -13.83 -13.11 7.68
CA GLY A 58 -14.71 -14.07 8.36
C GLY A 58 -14.05 -14.84 9.51
N THR A 59 -12.75 -14.60 9.79
CA THR A 59 -12.08 -15.23 10.92
C THR A 59 -12.48 -14.55 12.23
N ASN A 60 -12.84 -15.36 13.22
CA ASN A 60 -13.14 -14.85 14.56
C ASN A 60 -11.89 -14.29 15.24
N LEU A 61 -12.04 -13.14 15.87
CA LEU A 61 -11.01 -12.53 16.70
C LEU A 61 -11.25 -12.92 18.15
N HIS A 62 -10.27 -13.55 18.76
CA HIS A 62 -10.31 -13.97 20.15
C HIS A 62 -9.43 -13.08 21.04
N ASN A 63 -9.78 -13.00 22.32
CA ASN A 63 -8.92 -12.37 23.32
C ASN A 63 -7.98 -13.42 23.97
N GLY A 64 -7.17 -12.96 24.93
CA GLY A 64 -6.25 -13.85 25.66
C GLY A 64 -6.93 -14.90 26.55
N GLN A 65 -8.25 -14.86 26.71
CA GLN A 65 -9.08 -15.83 27.40
C GLN A 65 -9.84 -16.77 26.45
N GLU A 66 -9.49 -16.75 25.16
CA GLU A 66 -10.16 -17.50 24.09
C GLU A 66 -11.64 -17.11 23.86
N GLU A 67 -12.05 -15.94 24.37
CA GLU A 67 -13.39 -15.43 24.11
C GLU A 67 -13.44 -14.75 22.72
N ASN A 68 -14.47 -15.04 21.95
CA ASN A 68 -14.72 -14.33 20.70
C ASN A 68 -15.14 -12.88 20.99
N VAL A 69 -14.33 -11.93 20.59
CA VAL A 69 -14.55 -10.49 20.78
C VAL A 69 -15.00 -9.79 19.51
N GLY A 70 -14.93 -10.44 18.35
CA GLY A 70 -15.34 -9.89 17.07
C GLY A 70 -14.98 -10.81 15.91
N GLU A 71 -15.14 -10.31 14.69
CA GLU A 71 -14.82 -11.02 13.45
C GLU A 71 -14.07 -10.08 12.51
N ILE A 72 -13.07 -10.56 11.80
CA ILE A 72 -12.37 -9.80 10.77
C ILE A 72 -13.29 -9.62 9.56
N ALA A 73 -13.79 -8.40 9.38
CA ALA A 73 -14.75 -8.06 8.33
C ALA A 73 -14.08 -7.59 7.03
N ASP A 74 -12.93 -6.90 7.15
CA ASP A 74 -12.22 -6.35 5.98
C ASP A 74 -10.78 -5.96 6.32
N LEU A 75 -10.01 -5.62 5.27
CA LEU A 75 -8.62 -5.19 5.36
C LEU A 75 -8.44 -3.84 4.64
N ILE A 76 -7.78 -2.89 5.28
CA ILE A 76 -7.49 -1.59 4.68
C ILE A 76 -6.07 -1.59 4.15
N ILE A 77 -5.96 -1.49 2.82
CA ILE A 77 -4.67 -1.45 2.12
C ILE A 77 -4.44 -0.03 1.57
N ARG A 78 -3.38 0.60 2.02
CA ARG A 78 -2.96 1.92 1.57
C ARG A 78 -2.05 1.81 0.36
N ASN A 79 -2.29 2.66 -0.65
CA ASN A 79 -1.48 2.73 -1.87
C ASN A 79 -1.29 1.38 -2.58
N GLY A 80 -2.24 0.45 -2.42
CA GLY A 80 -2.22 -0.86 -3.06
C GLY A 80 -1.18 -1.85 -2.55
N SER A 81 -0.42 -1.52 -1.50
CA SER A 81 0.69 -2.37 -1.04
C SER A 81 0.87 -2.48 0.47
N GLU A 82 0.31 -1.57 1.25
CA GLU A 82 0.53 -1.53 2.69
C GLU A 82 -0.75 -1.83 3.46
N LEU A 83 -0.75 -2.92 4.24
CA LEU A 83 -1.84 -3.21 5.17
C LEU A 83 -1.76 -2.23 6.35
N THR A 84 -2.74 -1.33 6.46
CA THR A 84 -2.76 -0.26 7.47
C THR A 84 -3.88 -0.40 8.48
N GLY A 85 -4.85 -1.26 8.26
CA GLY A 85 -5.93 -1.50 9.19
C GLY A 85 -6.61 -2.83 8.96
N VAL A 86 -7.14 -3.38 10.03
CA VAL A 86 -8.04 -4.53 10.00
C VAL A 86 -9.39 -4.04 10.51
N VAL A 87 -10.42 -4.18 9.68
CA VAL A 87 -11.79 -3.87 10.08
C VAL A 87 -12.35 -5.05 10.83
N VAL A 88 -12.76 -4.82 12.06
CA VAL A 88 -13.36 -5.84 12.93
C VAL A 88 -14.82 -5.49 13.15
N SER A 89 -15.70 -6.44 12.90
CA SER A 89 -17.08 -6.35 13.32
C SER A 89 -17.23 -6.77 14.77
N VAL A 90 -17.97 -6.00 15.54
CA VAL A 90 -18.16 -6.21 16.98
C VAL A 90 -19.63 -6.12 17.32
N GLY A 91 -20.12 -7.00 18.13
CA GLY A 91 -21.53 -7.04 18.54
C GLY A 91 -22.43 -7.58 17.41
N GLY A 92 -23.71 -7.36 17.57
CA GLY A 92 -24.72 -7.87 16.64
C GLY A 92 -25.06 -9.35 16.84
N PHE A 93 -26.37 -9.62 16.91
CA PHE A 93 -26.88 -10.97 16.78
C PHE A 93 -27.44 -11.13 15.37
N LEU A 94 -26.90 -12.03 14.58
CA LEU A 94 -27.30 -12.26 13.17
C LEU A 94 -27.20 -10.99 12.30
N GLY A 95 -26.14 -10.16 12.47
CA GLY A 95 -25.92 -8.96 11.67
C GLY A 95 -26.78 -7.74 12.05
N MET A 96 -27.58 -7.83 13.10
CA MET A 96 -28.36 -6.68 13.61
C MET A 96 -27.62 -5.99 14.75
N GLY A 97 -27.34 -4.69 14.57
CA GLY A 97 -26.59 -3.91 15.55
C GLY A 97 -25.07 -4.15 15.51
N GLU A 98 -24.59 -4.65 14.39
CA GLU A 98 -23.16 -4.83 14.12
C GLU A 98 -22.48 -3.46 14.01
N ARG A 99 -21.32 -3.35 14.65
CA ARG A 99 -20.47 -2.17 14.64
C ARG A 99 -19.11 -2.52 14.10
N TYR A 100 -18.56 -1.68 13.27
CA TYR A 100 -17.22 -1.83 12.74
C TYR A 100 -16.24 -0.92 13.46
N VAL A 101 -15.05 -1.43 13.70
CA VAL A 101 -13.90 -0.67 14.24
C VAL A 101 -12.66 -1.03 13.43
N VAL A 102 -11.69 -0.11 13.37
CA VAL A 102 -10.41 -0.40 12.70
C VAL A 102 -9.34 -0.55 13.75
N VAL A 103 -8.62 -1.66 13.71
CA VAL A 103 -7.50 -1.95 14.60
C VAL A 103 -6.19 -2.00 13.82
N ASP A 104 -5.08 -1.67 14.50
CA ASP A 104 -3.73 -1.78 13.90
C ASP A 104 -3.40 -3.26 13.65
N PRO A 105 -3.04 -3.66 12.43
CA PRO A 105 -2.65 -5.03 12.10
C PRO A 105 -1.59 -5.63 13.04
N LYS A 106 -0.69 -4.79 13.57
CA LYS A 106 0.40 -5.20 14.46
C LYS A 106 -0.08 -5.65 15.84
N THR A 107 -1.33 -5.34 16.19
CA THR A 107 -1.94 -5.73 17.48
C THR A 107 -2.68 -7.07 17.40
N ILE A 108 -2.78 -7.64 16.19
CA ILE A 108 -3.40 -8.94 15.96
C ILE A 108 -2.31 -9.98 15.71
N THR A 109 -2.36 -11.06 16.45
CA THR A 109 -1.53 -12.24 16.22
C THR A 109 -2.33 -13.25 15.41
N LEU A 110 -1.77 -13.70 14.29
CA LEU A 110 -2.34 -14.73 13.44
C LEU A 110 -1.54 -16.00 13.58
N MET A 111 -2.21 -17.13 13.81
CA MET A 111 -1.61 -18.45 13.89
C MET A 111 -2.37 -19.40 12.98
N ALA A 112 -1.64 -20.20 12.20
CA ALA A 112 -2.25 -21.29 11.46
C ALA A 112 -2.76 -22.34 12.43
N ASP A 113 -3.93 -22.89 12.17
CA ASP A 113 -4.47 -24.00 12.94
C ASP A 113 -3.61 -25.25 12.73
N ALA A 114 -3.62 -26.17 13.70
CA ALA A 114 -2.75 -27.34 13.68
C ALA A 114 -3.01 -28.29 12.50
N ASP A 115 -4.19 -28.24 11.92
CA ASP A 115 -4.58 -28.98 10.71
C ASP A 115 -4.22 -28.26 9.40
N GLY A 116 -3.79 -26.97 9.49
CA GLY A 116 -3.45 -26.14 8.33
C GLY A 116 -4.65 -25.69 7.50
N GLU A 117 -5.87 -25.95 7.95
CA GLU A 117 -7.10 -25.62 7.20
C GLU A 117 -7.64 -24.22 7.53
N GLY A 118 -7.26 -23.65 8.68
CA GLY A 118 -7.75 -22.38 9.19
C GLY A 118 -6.68 -21.47 9.78
N TRP A 119 -7.15 -20.35 10.30
CA TRP A 119 -6.36 -19.36 11.02
C TRP A 119 -7.09 -18.91 12.27
N THR A 120 -6.37 -18.84 13.37
CA THR A 120 -6.84 -18.23 14.60
C THR A 120 -6.26 -16.84 14.73
N ALA A 121 -7.12 -15.84 14.89
CA ALA A 121 -6.74 -14.46 15.14
C ALA A 121 -6.91 -14.15 16.63
N THR A 122 -5.88 -13.59 17.25
CA THR A 122 -5.90 -13.23 18.67
C THR A 122 -5.43 -11.78 18.86
N ALA A 123 -6.10 -11.04 19.75
CA ALA A 123 -5.70 -9.70 20.16
C ALA A 123 -5.82 -9.56 21.68
N ASN A 124 -4.93 -8.74 22.26
CA ASN A 124 -5.01 -8.41 23.69
C ASN A 124 -6.02 -7.26 23.89
N THR A 125 -7.30 -7.60 23.85
CA THR A 125 -8.40 -6.64 23.96
C THR A 125 -9.61 -7.31 24.64
N THR A 126 -10.65 -6.52 24.91
CA THR A 126 -11.95 -7.04 25.35
C THR A 126 -13.03 -6.59 24.38
N ARG A 127 -14.17 -7.27 24.39
CA ARG A 127 -15.34 -6.88 23.60
C ARG A 127 -15.77 -5.44 23.92
N GLU A 128 -15.82 -5.09 25.21
CA GLU A 128 -16.21 -3.75 25.66
C GLU A 128 -15.26 -2.67 25.16
N SER A 129 -13.95 -2.98 25.10
CA SER A 129 -12.96 -2.04 24.56
C SER A 129 -13.21 -1.77 23.08
N LEU A 130 -13.55 -2.81 22.31
CA LEU A 130 -13.88 -2.67 20.88
C LEU A 130 -15.21 -1.94 20.69
N GLU A 131 -16.22 -2.21 21.52
CA GLU A 131 -17.51 -1.54 21.48
C GLU A 131 -17.42 -0.02 21.77
N HIS A 132 -16.42 0.39 22.57
CA HIS A 132 -16.16 1.79 22.90
C HIS A 132 -15.14 2.47 21.95
N ALA A 133 -14.49 1.70 21.09
CA ALA A 133 -13.57 2.25 20.09
C ALA A 133 -14.30 3.15 19.08
N PRO A 134 -13.61 4.06 18.39
CA PRO A 134 -14.22 4.85 17.32
C PRO A 134 -14.87 3.96 16.26
N ALA A 135 -16.13 4.24 15.95
CA ALA A 135 -16.84 3.50 14.90
C ALA A 135 -16.21 3.78 13.53
N PHE A 136 -16.15 2.75 12.73
CA PHE A 136 -15.78 2.84 11.32
C PHE A 136 -17.04 2.69 10.47
N GLU A 137 -17.19 3.57 9.49
CA GLU A 137 -18.24 3.51 8.50
C GLU A 137 -17.64 3.37 7.09
N TYR A 138 -18.26 2.53 6.27
CA TYR A 138 -17.83 2.35 4.88
C TYR A 138 -18.35 3.51 4.03
N GLU A 139 -17.53 4.56 3.90
CA GLU A 139 -17.88 5.79 3.19
C GLU A 139 -16.82 6.18 2.13
N GLY A 140 -17.23 6.98 1.16
CA GLY A 140 -16.34 7.53 0.14
C GLY A 140 -15.62 6.43 -0.64
N ALA A 141 -14.28 6.52 -0.70
CA ALA A 141 -13.45 5.53 -1.38
C ALA A 141 -13.42 4.15 -0.70
N LEU A 142 -13.92 4.06 0.54
CA LEU A 142 -14.03 2.81 1.32
C LEU A 142 -15.48 2.27 1.36
N ALA A 143 -16.39 2.84 0.57
CA ALA A 143 -17.76 2.33 0.49
C ALA A 143 -17.79 0.92 -0.14
N LYS A 144 -18.65 0.04 0.44
CA LYS A 144 -18.90 -1.30 -0.10
C LYS A 144 -19.90 -1.27 -1.25
#